data_becf0a92ddd2f5c58b7fb8f03289efab
#
_entry.id   becf0a92ddd2f5c58b7fb8f03289efab
#
_cell.length_a   1.000
_cell.length_b   1.000
_cell.length_c   1.000
_cell.angle_alpha   90.00
_cell.angle_beta   90.00
_cell.angle_gamma   90.00
#
_symmetry.space_group_name_H-M   'P 1'
#
loop_
_entity.id
_entity.type
_entity.pdbx_description
1 polymer ?
#
loop_
_entity_poly.entity_id
_entity_poly.type
_entity_poly.pdbx_seq_one_letter_code
_entity_poly.pdbx_strand_id
1 'polypeptide(L)'
;FTTVAAQDRISGHVWNKADGPVMMANVVEVDQNNRIVENTTTDVNGNFSMPVKNRKNRLEISYIGYAKYSQVIGATKVFRIELRSKTQLKTVTVTGKQRVKTNGLSIPKKEVSVASQELNMDEMKGLSFETADQALQGQIAGLDIVMNSGNLGSGTTMRLRGVTSINGNQEPLIVVDGNILENYNSSDIDLQDMDNSEQFAQLLSVNPEDIQSINVLKDAAATAIWGARGANGVIEIKTRRGHRGPARVDFSYRFSGAWQPKGMKMLNGDEYTMMLKEAYFNPSQSNIASNIVEISYDRNRPMYFGNFNKNTDWRDEVTQFGQTHNYNVVLSGGGEKAQFRISGSYDHETGTIIKQALDRFSTRMALDYYVSDRIKFSSNFSLTYTNNKKNYTGILERAYKAMPNMSVYRYEYDTETRDYYNTHEYFKMFPAADGAGAVRDGLSSYYLRDMVSNGNPVAIANGSWVKESTYTIDPQFQIEYKFLGKDESATQLNYTGEVYMKAYTNTNKGYYPASLTSGHRYDSGGINI
;
A
#
# COMPACT_ATOMS: atom_id res chain seq x y z
N PHE A 1 69.32 -13.35 40.12
CA PHE A 1 68.80 -13.79 38.81
C PHE A 1 67.50 -14.49 39.06
N THR A 2 66.38 -13.77 38.87
CA THR A 2 65.03 -14.34 38.85
C THR A 2 64.82 -14.96 37.47
N THR A 3 64.80 -16.30 37.38
CA THR A 3 64.40 -17.04 36.21
C THR A 3 62.94 -16.71 35.92
N VAL A 4 62.68 -15.93 34.85
CA VAL A 4 61.33 -15.78 34.27
C VAL A 4 60.97 -17.14 33.70
N ALA A 5 60.09 -17.86 34.37
CA ALA A 5 59.52 -19.09 33.86
C ALA A 5 58.78 -18.76 32.56
N ALA A 6 59.16 -19.38 31.44
CA ALA A 6 58.47 -19.23 30.15
C ALA A 6 56.99 -19.61 30.34
N GLN A 7 56.10 -18.66 30.19
CA GLN A 7 54.66 -18.88 30.31
C GLN A 7 54.21 -19.89 29.26
N ASP A 8 53.60 -21.00 29.70
CA ASP A 8 53.09 -22.03 28.80
C ASP A 8 51.97 -21.43 27.90
N ARG A 9 52.16 -21.45 26.61
CA ARG A 9 51.26 -20.86 25.62
C ARG A 9 50.70 -21.89 24.65
N ILE A 10 49.46 -21.70 24.25
CA ILE A 10 48.85 -22.42 23.13
C ILE A 10 48.53 -21.43 22.02
N SER A 11 48.54 -21.93 20.81
CA SER A 11 48.14 -21.21 19.61
C SER A 11 47.18 -22.06 18.79
N GLY A 12 46.46 -21.44 17.90
CA GLY A 12 45.57 -22.18 17.01
C GLY A 12 45.00 -21.34 15.89
N HIS A 13 44.35 -22.04 14.99
CA HIS A 13 43.66 -21.45 13.86
C HIS A 13 42.19 -21.92 13.87
N VAL A 14 41.28 -20.97 13.79
CA VAL A 14 39.83 -21.19 13.80
C VAL A 14 39.26 -20.82 12.43
N TRP A 15 38.60 -21.75 11.83
CA TRP A 15 38.07 -21.59 10.46
C TRP A 15 36.73 -22.30 10.29
N ASN A 16 36.01 -21.94 9.23
CA ASN A 16 34.79 -22.61 8.77
C ASN A 16 34.97 -23.00 7.29
N LYS A 17 34.43 -24.13 6.90
CA LYS A 17 34.60 -24.66 5.53
C LYS A 17 33.92 -23.79 4.45
N ALA A 18 32.84 -23.11 4.79
CA ALA A 18 32.08 -22.24 3.88
C ALA A 18 32.59 -20.79 3.92
N ASP A 19 32.91 -20.28 5.12
CA ASP A 19 33.13 -18.84 5.36
C ASP A 19 34.64 -18.50 5.49
N GLY A 20 35.53 -19.49 5.48
CA GLY A 20 36.99 -19.30 5.65
C GLY A 20 37.39 -19.04 7.11
N PRO A 21 38.47 -18.25 7.36
CA PRO A 21 38.96 -17.96 8.70
C PRO A 21 37.95 -17.16 9.51
N VAL A 22 37.69 -17.54 10.77
CA VAL A 22 36.73 -16.88 11.67
C VAL A 22 37.47 -15.87 12.53
N MET A 23 37.31 -14.58 12.21
CA MET A 23 37.88 -13.49 12.99
C MET A 23 37.03 -13.12 14.20
N MET A 24 37.65 -12.60 15.28
CA MET A 24 36.98 -12.16 16.53
C MET A 24 36.18 -13.26 17.22
N ALA A 25 36.46 -14.54 16.98
CA ALA A 25 35.91 -15.62 17.79
C ALA A 25 36.47 -15.54 19.22
N ASN A 26 35.61 -15.66 20.21
CA ASN A 26 35.99 -15.62 21.62
C ASN A 26 36.62 -16.99 21.99
N VAL A 27 37.86 -16.99 22.43
CA VAL A 27 38.64 -18.16 22.85
C VAL A 27 38.89 -18.04 24.33
N VAL A 28 38.40 -19.00 25.12
CA VAL A 28 38.48 -18.94 26.59
C VAL A 28 39.05 -20.26 27.17
N GLU A 29 39.84 -20.16 28.20
CA GLU A 29 40.20 -21.28 29.05
C GLU A 29 39.19 -21.36 30.21
N VAL A 30 38.57 -22.52 30.40
CA VAL A 30 37.52 -22.75 31.42
C VAL A 30 37.99 -23.84 32.37
N ASP A 31 37.95 -23.54 33.66
CA ASP A 31 38.35 -24.48 34.74
C ASP A 31 37.29 -25.59 34.95
N GLN A 32 37.55 -26.50 35.87
CA GLN A 32 36.64 -27.60 36.21
C GLN A 32 35.33 -27.12 36.86
N ASN A 33 35.29 -25.88 37.35
CA ASN A 33 34.11 -25.24 37.95
C ASN A 33 33.35 -24.34 36.95
N ASN A 34 33.63 -24.46 35.66
CA ASN A 34 33.07 -23.64 34.58
C ASN A 34 33.36 -22.14 34.70
N ARG A 35 34.47 -21.74 35.32
CA ARG A 35 34.91 -20.33 35.40
C ARG A 35 35.93 -20.06 34.33
N ILE A 36 35.80 -18.91 33.67
CA ILE A 36 36.76 -18.43 32.70
C ILE A 36 37.99 -17.94 33.46
N VAL A 37 39.17 -18.54 33.19
CA VAL A 37 40.43 -18.22 33.83
C VAL A 37 41.42 -17.46 32.95
N GLU A 38 41.24 -17.55 31.60
CA GLU A 38 41.98 -16.79 30.61
C GLU A 38 41.15 -16.63 29.35
N ASN A 39 41.33 -15.53 28.61
CA ASN A 39 40.61 -15.30 27.34
C ASN A 39 41.45 -14.57 26.33
N THR A 40 41.12 -14.77 25.03
CA THR A 40 41.62 -14.05 23.88
C THR A 40 40.59 -14.09 22.75
N THR A 41 40.86 -13.37 21.64
CA THR A 41 40.05 -13.43 20.43
C THR A 41 40.93 -13.80 19.24
N THR A 42 40.31 -14.36 18.19
CA THR A 42 41.01 -14.65 16.94
C THR A 42 41.26 -13.37 16.12
N ASP A 43 42.41 -13.33 15.43
CA ASP A 43 42.75 -12.23 14.51
C ASP A 43 42.01 -12.33 13.16
N VAL A 44 42.30 -11.42 12.23
CA VAL A 44 41.69 -11.37 10.88
C VAL A 44 41.94 -12.63 10.04
N ASN A 45 42.96 -13.40 10.38
CA ASN A 45 43.29 -14.66 9.73
C ASN A 45 42.78 -15.88 10.51
N GLY A 46 41.96 -15.67 11.56
CA GLY A 46 41.43 -16.72 12.41
C GLY A 46 42.46 -17.33 13.37
N ASN A 47 43.65 -16.74 13.56
CA ASN A 47 44.65 -17.23 14.48
C ASN A 47 44.46 -16.67 15.89
N PHE A 48 44.82 -17.47 16.90
CA PHE A 48 44.90 -17.03 18.28
C PHE A 48 46.13 -17.53 18.98
N SER A 49 46.57 -16.83 20.01
CA SER A 49 47.61 -17.25 20.94
C SER A 49 47.29 -16.78 22.35
N MET A 50 47.25 -17.69 23.33
CA MET A 50 46.94 -17.37 24.69
C MET A 50 47.84 -18.13 25.67
N PRO A 51 48.15 -17.55 26.85
CA PRO A 51 48.82 -18.30 27.92
C PRO A 51 47.82 -19.30 28.53
N VAL A 52 48.33 -20.42 29.04
CA VAL A 52 47.52 -21.45 29.70
C VAL A 52 47.84 -21.50 31.19
N LYS A 53 46.81 -21.48 32.01
CA LYS A 53 46.93 -21.57 33.47
C LYS A 53 47.01 -23.00 33.94
N ASN A 54 46.23 -23.90 33.34
CA ASN A 54 46.23 -25.31 33.70
C ASN A 54 45.84 -26.18 32.51
N ARG A 55 46.68 -27.13 32.15
CA ARG A 55 46.43 -28.03 31.02
C ARG A 55 45.29 -29.03 31.22
N LYS A 56 44.75 -29.18 32.44
CA LYS A 56 43.55 -29.96 32.73
C LYS A 56 42.25 -29.20 32.42
N ASN A 57 42.37 -27.88 32.16
CA ASN A 57 41.25 -27.03 31.80
C ASN A 57 40.79 -27.29 30.37
N ARG A 58 39.62 -26.74 30.01
CA ARG A 58 39.04 -26.85 28.68
C ARG A 58 39.24 -25.55 27.91
N LEU A 59 39.59 -25.70 26.65
CA LEU A 59 39.55 -24.63 25.64
C LEU A 59 38.15 -24.58 25.07
N GLU A 60 37.49 -23.46 25.19
CA GLU A 60 36.18 -23.23 24.61
C GLU A 60 36.23 -22.07 23.62
N ILE A 61 35.64 -22.29 22.45
CA ILE A 61 35.56 -21.27 21.39
C ILE A 61 34.10 -21.04 21.02
N SER A 62 33.72 -19.77 21.01
CA SER A 62 32.39 -19.36 20.65
C SER A 62 32.41 -18.19 19.69
N TYR A 63 31.51 -18.24 18.71
CA TYR A 63 31.26 -17.18 17.77
C TYR A 63 29.77 -17.14 17.40
N ILE A 64 29.25 -15.95 17.11
CA ILE A 64 27.82 -15.78 16.79
C ILE A 64 27.49 -16.56 15.52
N GLY A 65 26.46 -17.41 15.58
CA GLY A 65 26.04 -18.25 14.45
C GLY A 65 26.71 -19.62 14.35
N TYR A 66 27.67 -19.95 15.24
CA TYR A 66 28.38 -21.22 15.24
C TYR A 66 28.12 -22.05 16.49
N ALA A 67 28.25 -23.36 16.37
CA ALA A 67 28.21 -24.25 17.52
C ALA A 67 29.46 -24.04 18.38
N LYS A 68 29.27 -23.95 19.70
CA LYS A 68 30.35 -23.82 20.66
C LYS A 68 31.27 -25.04 20.59
N TYR A 69 32.56 -24.79 20.41
CA TYR A 69 33.59 -25.83 20.48
C TYR A 69 34.13 -25.93 21.89
N SER A 70 34.37 -27.14 22.39
CA SER A 70 34.95 -27.39 23.71
C SER A 70 35.84 -28.62 23.70
N GLN A 71 37.07 -28.48 24.14
CA GLN A 71 38.06 -29.56 24.22
C GLN A 71 39.01 -29.34 25.40
N VAL A 72 39.42 -30.42 26.08
CA VAL A 72 40.47 -30.38 27.09
C VAL A 72 41.81 -29.99 26.46
N ILE A 73 42.56 -29.05 27.04
CA ILE A 73 43.81 -28.54 26.48
C ILE A 73 44.85 -29.64 26.40
N GLY A 74 45.06 -30.39 27.48
CA GLY A 74 46.00 -31.54 27.51
C GLY A 74 47.42 -31.19 27.09
N ALA A 75 48.07 -32.06 26.34
CA ALA A 75 49.43 -31.86 25.82
C ALA A 75 49.50 -31.03 24.54
N THR A 76 48.36 -30.69 23.96
CA THR A 76 48.25 -29.99 22.66
C THR A 76 48.73 -28.54 22.79
N LYS A 77 49.68 -28.15 21.90
CA LYS A 77 50.19 -26.76 21.83
C LYS A 77 49.59 -25.97 20.68
N VAL A 78 49.19 -26.65 19.60
CA VAL A 78 48.65 -26.01 18.40
C VAL A 78 47.28 -26.63 18.07
N PHE A 79 46.27 -25.82 18.00
CA PHE A 79 44.90 -26.24 17.72
C PHE A 79 44.50 -25.86 16.29
N ARG A 80 43.85 -26.76 15.56
CA ARG A 80 43.18 -26.51 14.28
C ARG A 80 41.72 -26.82 14.47
N ILE A 81 40.87 -25.79 14.46
CA ILE A 81 39.50 -25.90 14.90
C ILE A 81 38.57 -25.44 13.77
N GLU A 82 37.74 -26.35 13.32
CA GLU A 82 36.66 -26.07 12.39
C GLU A 82 35.38 -25.79 13.18
N LEU A 83 34.86 -24.57 13.13
CA LEU A 83 33.57 -24.22 13.71
C LEU A 83 32.45 -24.60 12.76
N ARG A 84 31.51 -25.39 13.25
CA ARG A 84 30.33 -25.76 12.50
C ARG A 84 29.27 -24.66 12.65
N SER A 85 28.74 -24.15 11.54
CA SER A 85 27.63 -23.21 11.57
C SER A 85 26.42 -23.84 12.29
N LYS A 86 25.83 -23.12 13.25
CA LYS A 86 24.55 -23.52 13.85
C LYS A 86 23.42 -23.57 12.82
N THR A 87 23.61 -22.95 11.68
CA THR A 87 22.64 -22.80 10.59
C THR A 87 22.85 -23.85 9.47
N GLN A 88 23.67 -24.87 9.65
CA GLN A 88 23.38 -26.09 8.90
C GLN A 88 22.08 -26.67 9.48
N LEU A 89 20.97 -26.07 9.09
CA LEU A 89 19.74 -26.83 8.92
C LEU A 89 20.17 -28.07 8.14
N LYS A 90 20.13 -29.25 8.79
CA LYS A 90 19.93 -30.47 8.05
C LYS A 90 18.88 -30.09 7.02
N THR A 91 19.15 -30.30 5.74
CA THR A 91 18.08 -30.34 4.73
C THR A 91 17.12 -31.38 5.27
N VAL A 92 16.19 -30.94 6.08
CA VAL A 92 14.99 -31.68 6.39
C VAL A 92 14.29 -31.64 5.06
N THR A 93 14.47 -32.66 4.25
CA THR A 93 13.50 -33.00 3.23
C THR A 93 12.23 -33.18 4.03
N VAL A 94 11.45 -32.08 4.17
CA VAL A 94 10.13 -32.13 4.78
C VAL A 94 9.28 -32.88 3.76
N THR A 95 9.31 -34.19 3.82
CA THR A 95 8.25 -35.06 3.35
C THR A 95 7.07 -34.96 4.33
N GLY A 96 6.98 -33.84 5.06
CA GLY A 96 5.83 -33.49 5.85
C GLY A 96 4.66 -33.29 4.89
N LYS A 97 3.68 -34.15 4.96
CA LYS A 97 2.38 -33.97 4.30
C LYS A 97 1.93 -32.55 4.67
N GLN A 98 1.99 -31.60 3.73
CA GLN A 98 1.48 -30.24 3.95
C GLN A 98 0.03 -30.40 4.42
N ARG A 99 -0.25 -30.03 5.65
CA ARG A 99 -1.57 -30.07 6.23
C ARG A 99 -2.15 -28.68 6.20
N VAL A 100 -3.36 -28.57 5.72
CA VAL A 100 -4.14 -27.33 5.74
C VAL A 100 -4.94 -27.34 7.04
N LYS A 101 -4.74 -26.35 7.89
CA LYS A 101 -5.59 -26.11 9.04
C LYS A 101 -6.82 -25.35 8.56
N THR A 102 -7.94 -26.03 8.50
CA THR A 102 -9.23 -25.41 8.18
C THR A 102 -10.14 -25.67 9.39
N ASN A 103 -10.54 -24.62 10.09
CA ASN A 103 -11.48 -24.64 11.24
C ASN A 103 -11.20 -25.72 12.28
N GLY A 104 -9.98 -25.76 12.80
CA GLY A 104 -9.61 -26.73 13.84
C GLY A 104 -9.32 -28.13 13.31
N LEU A 105 -9.63 -28.45 12.06
CA LEU A 105 -9.29 -29.70 11.41
C LEU A 105 -7.98 -29.54 10.65
N SER A 106 -7.01 -30.37 10.97
CA SER A 106 -5.73 -30.46 10.24
C SER A 106 -5.85 -31.57 9.21
N ILE A 107 -6.16 -31.23 7.97
CA ILE A 107 -6.34 -32.16 6.85
C ILE A 107 -5.10 -32.14 5.97
N PRO A 108 -4.56 -33.32 5.54
CA PRO A 108 -3.47 -33.33 4.56
C PRO A 108 -3.88 -32.60 3.26
N LYS A 109 -3.03 -31.72 2.73
CA LYS A 109 -3.33 -30.95 1.51
C LYS A 109 -3.78 -31.83 0.33
N LYS A 110 -3.34 -33.08 0.28
CA LYS A 110 -3.74 -34.06 -0.73
C LYS A 110 -5.18 -34.60 -0.57
N GLU A 111 -5.75 -34.47 0.63
CA GLU A 111 -7.09 -34.96 0.97
C GLU A 111 -8.12 -33.83 0.96
N VAL A 112 -7.66 -32.58 0.74
CA VAL A 112 -8.53 -31.42 0.54
C VAL A 112 -9.09 -31.49 -0.88
N SER A 113 -10.33 -32.01 -0.99
CA SER A 113 -11.05 -32.11 -2.26
C SER A 113 -11.63 -30.78 -2.76
N VAL A 114 -11.20 -29.68 -2.19
CA VAL A 114 -11.78 -28.36 -2.41
C VAL A 114 -10.88 -27.54 -3.32
N ALA A 115 -11.45 -26.92 -4.36
CA ALA A 115 -10.72 -26.00 -5.23
C ALA A 115 -10.36 -24.71 -4.47
N SER A 116 -9.15 -24.66 -3.94
CA SER A 116 -8.54 -23.46 -3.39
C SER A 116 -7.30 -23.10 -4.19
N GLN A 117 -7.10 -21.81 -4.40
CA GLN A 117 -5.89 -21.30 -5.03
C GLN A 117 -5.19 -20.37 -4.06
N GLU A 118 -3.94 -20.70 -3.72
CA GLU A 118 -3.10 -19.93 -2.80
C GLU A 118 -2.07 -19.14 -3.60
N LEU A 119 -2.01 -17.84 -3.35
CA LEU A 119 -0.97 -16.93 -3.84
C LEU A 119 0.01 -16.66 -2.69
N ASN A 120 1.28 -17.00 -2.88
CA ASN A 120 2.34 -16.69 -1.94
C ASN A 120 2.91 -15.29 -2.26
N MET A 121 2.82 -14.35 -1.32
CA MET A 121 3.31 -12.99 -1.52
C MET A 121 4.83 -12.90 -1.61
N ASP A 122 5.58 -13.93 -1.23
CA ASP A 122 7.04 -13.96 -1.45
C ASP A 122 7.41 -14.06 -2.93
N GLU A 123 6.55 -14.64 -3.78
CA GLU A 123 6.73 -14.73 -5.22
C GLU A 123 6.46 -13.38 -5.93
N MET A 124 5.78 -12.48 -5.24
CA MET A 124 5.41 -11.14 -5.73
C MET A 124 6.38 -10.05 -5.25
N LYS A 125 7.45 -10.40 -4.55
CA LYS A 125 8.47 -9.46 -4.09
C LYS A 125 9.09 -8.69 -5.26
N GLY A 126 9.16 -7.36 -5.11
CA GLY A 126 9.68 -6.46 -6.15
C GLY A 126 8.62 -5.85 -7.06
N LEU A 127 7.38 -6.33 -7.00
CA LEU A 127 6.24 -5.65 -7.62
C LEU A 127 5.66 -4.62 -6.66
N SER A 128 5.17 -3.51 -7.21
CA SER A 128 4.53 -2.46 -6.43
C SER A 128 3.03 -2.63 -6.47
N PHE A 129 2.43 -2.90 -5.32
CA PHE A 129 0.98 -2.93 -5.14
C PHE A 129 0.60 -1.94 -4.05
N GLU A 130 -0.40 -1.15 -4.29
CA GLU A 130 -0.99 -0.24 -3.31
C GLU A 130 -1.86 -1.03 -2.32
N THR A 131 -2.56 -2.03 -2.84
CA THR A 131 -3.52 -2.85 -2.09
C THR A 131 -3.34 -4.34 -2.39
N ALA A 132 -3.88 -5.20 -1.52
CA ALA A 132 -3.81 -6.66 -1.69
C ALA A 132 -4.62 -7.17 -2.88
N ASP A 133 -5.70 -6.49 -3.24
CA ASP A 133 -6.54 -6.82 -4.41
C ASP A 133 -5.81 -6.59 -5.73
N GLN A 134 -4.99 -5.53 -5.83
CA GLN A 134 -4.13 -5.35 -7.00
C GLN A 134 -3.14 -6.51 -7.19
N ALA A 135 -2.63 -7.08 -6.10
CA ALA A 135 -1.77 -8.25 -6.18
C ALA A 135 -2.50 -9.51 -6.67
N LEU A 136 -3.81 -9.62 -6.47
CA LEU A 136 -4.63 -10.74 -6.94
C LEU A 136 -5.04 -10.62 -8.40
N GLN A 137 -5.02 -9.41 -8.97
CA GLN A 137 -5.52 -9.16 -10.32
C GLN A 137 -4.77 -10.01 -11.36
N GLY A 138 -5.52 -10.81 -12.11
CA GLY A 138 -4.98 -11.70 -13.14
C GLY A 138 -4.23 -12.95 -12.62
N GLN A 139 -4.07 -13.12 -11.29
CA GLN A 139 -3.35 -14.25 -10.69
C GLN A 139 -4.27 -15.42 -10.35
N ILE A 140 -5.54 -15.17 -10.15
CA ILE A 140 -6.51 -16.15 -9.67
C ILE A 140 -7.54 -16.46 -10.76
N ALA A 141 -7.57 -17.69 -11.23
CA ALA A 141 -8.55 -18.12 -12.24
C ALA A 141 -9.99 -17.97 -11.72
N GLY A 142 -10.86 -17.28 -12.49
CA GLY A 142 -12.28 -17.07 -12.14
C GLY A 142 -12.53 -16.00 -11.09
N LEU A 143 -11.52 -15.25 -10.67
CA LEU A 143 -11.64 -14.02 -9.90
C LEU A 143 -11.49 -12.84 -10.85
N ASP A 144 -12.55 -12.07 -11.01
CA ASP A 144 -12.59 -10.83 -11.78
C ASP A 144 -12.43 -9.65 -10.82
N ILE A 145 -11.44 -8.81 -11.10
CA ILE A 145 -11.12 -7.63 -10.28
C ILE A 145 -11.12 -6.43 -11.21
N VAL A 146 -12.05 -5.52 -10.97
CA VAL A 146 -12.20 -4.27 -11.72
C VAL A 146 -11.96 -3.10 -10.78
N MET A 147 -11.04 -2.21 -11.13
CA MET A 147 -10.86 -0.96 -10.41
C MET A 147 -12.06 -0.05 -10.66
N ASN A 148 -12.66 0.47 -9.59
CA ASN A 148 -13.86 1.31 -9.68
C ASN A 148 -13.55 2.68 -10.30
N SER A 149 -12.37 3.21 -10.04
CA SER A 149 -11.86 4.42 -10.70
C SER A 149 -10.32 4.42 -10.75
N GLY A 150 -9.74 5.42 -11.42
CA GLY A 150 -8.30 5.67 -11.42
C GLY A 150 -7.84 6.63 -10.32
N ASN A 151 -8.71 7.01 -9.39
CA ASN A 151 -8.35 7.87 -8.28
C ASN A 151 -7.59 7.11 -7.20
N LEU A 152 -6.70 7.82 -6.49
CA LEU A 152 -5.92 7.24 -5.40
C LEU A 152 -6.83 6.70 -4.29
N GLY A 153 -6.51 5.52 -3.79
CA GLY A 153 -7.30 4.85 -2.77
C GLY A 153 -8.69 4.40 -3.21
N SER A 154 -8.94 4.37 -4.51
CA SER A 154 -10.18 3.82 -5.07
C SER A 154 -10.25 2.32 -4.80
N GLY A 155 -11.43 1.86 -4.39
CA GLY A 155 -11.71 0.43 -4.22
C GLY A 155 -11.75 -0.33 -5.53
N THR A 156 -11.70 -1.63 -5.42
CA THR A 156 -11.94 -2.56 -6.54
C THR A 156 -13.25 -3.30 -6.29
N THR A 157 -13.96 -3.61 -7.36
CA THR A 157 -15.06 -4.56 -7.33
C THR A 157 -14.52 -5.93 -7.66
N MET A 158 -14.70 -6.88 -6.74
CA MET A 158 -14.27 -8.25 -6.91
C MET A 158 -15.46 -9.17 -7.14
N ARG A 159 -15.36 -10.03 -8.15
CA ARG A 159 -16.38 -11.04 -8.44
C ARG A 159 -15.75 -12.40 -8.65
N LEU A 160 -16.31 -13.39 -8.00
CA LEU A 160 -15.87 -14.76 -8.14
C LEU A 160 -16.95 -15.57 -8.89
N ARG A 161 -16.57 -16.19 -10.03
CA ARG A 161 -17.47 -16.98 -10.89
C ARG A 161 -18.60 -16.17 -11.56
N GLY A 162 -18.44 -14.85 -11.71
CA GLY A 162 -19.40 -13.99 -12.41
C GLY A 162 -20.52 -13.45 -11.54
N VAL A 163 -21.59 -12.97 -12.17
CA VAL A 163 -22.73 -12.33 -11.51
C VAL A 163 -23.64 -13.39 -10.91
N THR A 164 -23.82 -13.39 -9.60
CA THR A 164 -24.64 -14.37 -8.84
C THR A 164 -26.00 -13.82 -8.39
N SER A 165 -26.15 -12.48 -8.33
CA SER A 165 -27.37 -11.81 -7.89
C SER A 165 -27.58 -10.52 -8.65
N ILE A 166 -28.85 -10.11 -8.84
CA ILE A 166 -29.18 -8.84 -9.49
C ILE A 166 -29.15 -7.67 -8.47
N ASN A 167 -29.62 -7.93 -7.25
CA ASN A 167 -29.80 -6.88 -6.22
C ASN A 167 -28.99 -7.11 -4.94
N GLY A 168 -28.22 -8.21 -4.83
CA GLY A 168 -27.44 -8.53 -3.64
C GLY A 168 -25.96 -8.23 -3.79
N ASN A 169 -25.26 -8.13 -2.66
CA ASN A 169 -23.80 -8.05 -2.67
C ASN A 169 -23.22 -9.28 -3.38
N GLN A 170 -22.33 -9.05 -4.33
CA GLN A 170 -21.68 -10.07 -5.16
C GLN A 170 -20.20 -10.26 -4.83
N GLU A 171 -19.69 -9.46 -3.91
CA GLU A 171 -18.28 -9.51 -3.52
C GLU A 171 -17.98 -10.72 -2.64
N PRO A 172 -16.81 -11.36 -2.80
CA PRO A 172 -16.36 -12.41 -1.92
C PRO A 172 -16.14 -11.88 -0.51
N LEU A 173 -16.35 -12.73 0.49
CA LEU A 173 -16.04 -12.40 1.88
C LEU A 173 -14.53 -12.31 2.07
N ILE A 174 -14.06 -11.22 2.66
CA ILE A 174 -12.65 -11.03 2.99
C ILE A 174 -12.42 -11.39 4.44
N VAL A 175 -11.43 -12.25 4.68
CA VAL A 175 -11.05 -12.74 6.01
C VAL A 175 -9.57 -12.52 6.23
N VAL A 176 -9.19 -11.85 7.31
CA VAL A 176 -7.80 -11.59 7.69
C VAL A 176 -7.47 -12.30 8.99
N ASP A 177 -6.54 -13.23 8.95
CA ASP A 177 -6.12 -14.06 10.11
C ASP A 177 -7.31 -14.73 10.85
N GLY A 178 -8.36 -15.12 10.13
CA GLY A 178 -9.56 -15.76 10.67
C GLY A 178 -10.70 -14.79 11.00
N ASN A 179 -10.49 -13.49 10.95
CA ASN A 179 -11.50 -12.49 11.24
C ASN A 179 -12.11 -11.90 9.97
N ILE A 180 -13.41 -11.73 9.95
CA ILE A 180 -14.13 -11.14 8.82
C ILE A 180 -13.79 -9.64 8.76
N LEU A 181 -13.31 -9.21 7.61
CA LEU A 181 -13.17 -7.79 7.32
C LEU A 181 -14.54 -7.25 6.87
N GLU A 182 -15.25 -6.61 7.80
CA GLU A 182 -16.58 -6.08 7.50
C GLU A 182 -16.53 -4.83 6.63
N ASN A 183 -17.46 -4.78 5.68
CA ASN A 183 -17.73 -3.61 4.84
C ASN A 183 -18.71 -2.70 5.59
N TYR A 184 -18.25 -1.58 6.12
CA TYR A 184 -19.12 -0.64 6.83
C TYR A 184 -20.01 0.20 5.90
N ASN A 185 -19.80 0.14 4.58
CA ASN A 185 -20.51 0.98 3.61
C ASN A 185 -21.68 0.30 2.91
N SER A 186 -22.04 -0.93 3.29
CA SER A 186 -23.09 -1.68 2.57
C SER A 186 -24.52 -1.30 2.93
N SER A 187 -24.74 -0.43 3.94
CA SER A 187 -26.09 -0.04 4.39
C SER A 187 -26.52 1.38 4.04
N ASP A 188 -25.59 2.25 3.64
CA ASP A 188 -25.86 3.64 3.27
C ASP A 188 -25.45 3.94 1.82
N ILE A 189 -25.94 3.12 0.88
CA ILE A 189 -25.87 3.49 -0.53
C ILE A 189 -26.91 4.58 -0.74
N ASP A 190 -26.49 5.82 -0.64
CA ASP A 190 -27.28 6.94 -1.15
C ASP A 190 -27.24 6.88 -2.67
N LEU A 191 -28.36 6.42 -3.25
CA LEU A 191 -28.51 6.29 -4.71
C LEU A 191 -28.44 7.65 -5.44
N GLN A 192 -28.42 8.76 -4.69
CA GLN A 192 -28.24 10.10 -5.23
C GLN A 192 -26.77 10.51 -5.37
N ASP A 193 -25.86 9.80 -4.67
CA ASP A 193 -24.42 10.08 -4.69
C ASP A 193 -23.61 9.01 -5.47
N MET A 194 -24.24 8.31 -6.40
CA MET A 194 -23.59 7.28 -7.24
C MET A 194 -22.38 7.81 -8.02
N ASP A 195 -22.31 9.13 -8.24
CA ASP A 195 -21.18 9.78 -8.93
C ASP A 195 -19.95 10.00 -8.03
N ASN A 196 -20.11 9.92 -6.70
CA ASN A 196 -19.04 10.23 -5.73
C ASN A 196 -18.71 9.09 -4.74
N SER A 197 -19.48 8.00 -4.73
CA SER A 197 -19.20 6.86 -3.86
C SER A 197 -18.10 5.97 -4.44
N GLU A 198 -16.89 6.49 -4.50
CA GLU A 198 -15.70 5.65 -4.59
C GLU A 198 -15.68 4.82 -3.31
N GLN A 199 -16.03 3.54 -3.41
CA GLN A 199 -15.88 2.62 -2.29
C GLN A 199 -14.41 2.63 -1.89
N PHE A 200 -14.15 3.11 -0.69
CA PHE A 200 -12.81 3.13 -0.13
C PHE A 200 -12.28 1.70 -0.10
N ALA A 201 -11.10 1.46 -0.64
CA ALA A 201 -10.57 0.12 -0.76
C ALA A 201 -10.52 -0.54 0.63
N GLN A 202 -11.36 -1.55 0.85
CA GLN A 202 -11.43 -2.30 2.12
C GLN A 202 -10.06 -2.83 2.54
N LEU A 203 -9.26 -3.21 1.55
CA LEU A 203 -7.93 -3.80 1.73
C LEU A 203 -6.83 -2.74 1.94
N LEU A 204 -7.14 -1.43 1.90
CA LEU A 204 -6.19 -0.39 2.28
C LEU A 204 -5.74 -0.50 3.74
N SER A 205 -6.57 -1.09 4.61
CA SER A 205 -6.20 -1.33 6.00
C SER A 205 -5.15 -2.44 6.19
N VAL A 206 -4.90 -3.25 5.16
CA VAL A 206 -3.92 -4.35 5.22
C VAL A 206 -2.74 -4.02 4.34
N ASN A 207 -1.56 -3.81 4.95
CA ASN A 207 -0.34 -3.58 4.19
C ASN A 207 0.08 -4.84 3.41
N PRO A 208 0.24 -4.79 2.08
CA PRO A 208 0.68 -5.94 1.28
C PRO A 208 1.99 -6.57 1.76
N GLU A 209 2.92 -5.80 2.31
CA GLU A 209 4.20 -6.30 2.86
C GLU A 209 4.03 -7.17 4.12
N ASP A 210 2.91 -7.03 4.83
CA ASP A 210 2.60 -7.86 5.98
C ASP A 210 1.84 -9.15 5.62
N ILE A 211 1.43 -9.29 4.36
CA ILE A 211 0.73 -10.48 3.89
C ILE A 211 1.75 -11.59 3.60
N GLN A 212 1.49 -12.78 4.13
CA GLN A 212 2.25 -13.99 3.83
C GLN A 212 1.68 -14.71 2.61
N SER A 213 0.37 -14.98 2.63
CA SER A 213 -0.34 -15.63 1.54
C SER A 213 -1.80 -15.21 1.49
N ILE A 214 -2.38 -15.30 0.29
CA ILE A 214 -3.80 -15.08 0.04
C ILE A 214 -4.37 -16.37 -0.53
N ASN A 215 -5.39 -16.93 0.11
CA ASN A 215 -6.06 -18.13 -0.30
C ASN A 215 -7.48 -17.80 -0.75
N VAL A 216 -7.82 -18.17 -1.98
CA VAL A 216 -9.16 -17.93 -2.54
C VAL A 216 -9.95 -19.23 -2.55
N LEU A 217 -10.98 -19.28 -1.69
CA LEU A 217 -11.90 -20.40 -1.55
C LEU A 217 -13.09 -20.19 -2.49
N LYS A 218 -13.16 -21.05 -3.52
CA LYS A 218 -14.14 -20.89 -4.60
C LYS A 218 -15.36 -21.79 -4.43
N ASP A 219 -15.19 -22.97 -3.81
CA ASP A 219 -16.22 -23.99 -3.72
C ASP A 219 -17.08 -23.85 -2.49
N ALA A 220 -18.38 -24.18 -2.62
CA ALA A 220 -19.36 -24.14 -1.53
C ALA A 220 -18.92 -24.97 -0.32
N ALA A 221 -18.25 -26.11 -0.53
CA ALA A 221 -17.72 -26.92 0.55
C ALA A 221 -16.62 -26.22 1.35
N ALA A 222 -15.75 -25.40 0.68
CA ALA A 222 -14.72 -24.62 1.33
C ALA A 222 -15.28 -23.40 2.08
N THR A 223 -16.34 -22.80 1.54
CA THR A 223 -16.93 -21.58 2.08
C THR A 223 -18.01 -21.85 3.13
N ALA A 224 -18.49 -23.12 3.25
CA ALA A 224 -19.55 -23.53 4.19
C ALA A 224 -19.26 -23.15 5.66
N ILE A 225 -18.00 -23.10 6.05
CA ILE A 225 -17.56 -22.68 7.38
C ILE A 225 -17.91 -21.24 7.71
N TRP A 226 -18.06 -20.38 6.67
CA TRP A 226 -18.41 -18.96 6.79
C TRP A 226 -19.91 -18.72 6.66
N GLY A 227 -20.70 -19.81 6.55
CA GLY A 227 -22.15 -19.77 6.42
C GLY A 227 -22.61 -18.99 5.19
N ALA A 228 -23.75 -18.32 5.29
CA ALA A 228 -24.34 -17.55 4.20
C ALA A 228 -23.44 -16.40 3.69
N ARG A 229 -22.58 -15.85 4.54
CA ARG A 229 -21.63 -14.79 4.16
C ARG A 229 -20.59 -15.27 3.14
N GLY A 230 -20.24 -16.55 3.14
CA GLY A 230 -19.30 -17.15 2.19
C GLY A 230 -19.90 -17.56 0.86
N ALA A 231 -21.18 -17.29 0.59
CA ALA A 231 -21.88 -17.75 -0.60
C ALA A 231 -21.23 -17.30 -1.93
N ASN A 232 -20.65 -16.08 -1.96
CA ASN A 232 -19.96 -15.52 -3.12
C ASN A 232 -18.48 -15.88 -3.18
N GLY A 233 -18.01 -16.81 -2.33
CA GLY A 233 -16.60 -17.15 -2.16
C GLY A 233 -15.96 -16.42 -1.00
N VAL A 234 -14.73 -16.84 -0.66
CA VAL A 234 -13.97 -16.26 0.47
C VAL A 234 -12.53 -16.02 0.04
N ILE A 235 -12.01 -14.84 0.35
CA ILE A 235 -10.61 -14.46 0.22
C ILE A 235 -10.00 -14.45 1.62
N GLU A 236 -9.19 -15.45 1.92
CA GLU A 236 -8.52 -15.62 3.21
C GLU A 236 -7.09 -15.06 3.13
N ILE A 237 -6.80 -14.01 3.87
CA ILE A 237 -5.50 -13.36 3.95
C ILE A 237 -4.81 -13.82 5.22
N LYS A 238 -3.62 -14.39 5.08
CA LYS A 238 -2.74 -14.74 6.20
C LYS A 238 -1.61 -13.75 6.29
N THR A 239 -1.41 -13.19 7.47
CA THR A 239 -0.32 -12.24 7.70
C THR A 239 0.93 -12.93 8.21
N ARG A 240 2.08 -12.26 7.99
CA ARG A 240 3.38 -12.73 8.44
C ARG A 240 3.48 -12.68 9.95
N ARG A 241 4.06 -13.72 10.55
CA ARG A 241 4.32 -13.82 11.98
C ARG A 241 5.81 -13.81 12.29
N GLY A 242 6.15 -13.71 13.57
CA GLY A 242 7.52 -13.89 14.05
C GLY A 242 8.02 -15.31 13.82
N HIS A 243 9.32 -15.46 13.82
CA HIS A 243 9.98 -16.77 13.66
C HIS A 243 11.10 -16.93 14.69
N ARG A 244 11.49 -18.17 14.95
CA ARG A 244 12.65 -18.45 15.82
C ARG A 244 13.93 -17.99 15.13
N GLY A 245 14.72 -17.21 15.85
CA GLY A 245 15.99 -16.72 15.36
C GLY A 245 16.42 -15.43 16.06
N PRO A 246 17.63 -14.97 15.81
CA PRO A 246 18.07 -13.67 16.31
C PRO A 246 17.15 -12.56 15.79
N ALA A 247 17.03 -11.49 16.57
CA ALA A 247 16.30 -10.31 16.15
C ALA A 247 16.95 -9.72 14.89
N ARG A 248 16.13 -9.48 13.86
CA ARG A 248 16.55 -8.94 12.58
C ARG A 248 15.70 -7.73 12.27
N VAL A 249 16.35 -6.67 11.78
CA VAL A 249 15.70 -5.48 11.24
C VAL A 249 15.85 -5.51 9.73
N ASP A 250 14.73 -5.48 9.02
CA ASP A 250 14.68 -5.35 7.58
C ASP A 250 14.10 -3.98 7.24
N PHE A 251 14.80 -3.21 6.41
CA PHE A 251 14.33 -1.95 5.86
C PHE A 251 14.17 -2.10 4.35
N SER A 252 13.06 -1.65 3.83
CA SER A 252 12.83 -1.58 2.38
C SER A 252 12.27 -0.21 1.99
N TYR A 253 12.79 0.29 0.88
CA TYR A 253 12.27 1.47 0.20
C TYR A 253 11.94 1.09 -1.24
N ARG A 254 10.76 1.51 -1.68
CA ARG A 254 10.32 1.31 -3.06
C ARG A 254 9.82 2.63 -3.63
N PHE A 255 10.23 2.89 -4.85
CA PHE A 255 9.75 4.00 -5.66
C PHE A 255 9.04 3.44 -6.89
N SER A 256 7.88 3.98 -7.22
CA SER A 256 7.21 3.74 -8.49
C SER A 256 6.65 5.05 -9.06
N GLY A 257 6.50 5.08 -10.36
CA GLY A 257 5.98 6.23 -11.07
C GLY A 257 4.88 5.83 -12.05
N ALA A 258 3.92 6.71 -12.25
CA ALA A 258 2.80 6.52 -13.15
C ALA A 258 2.60 7.75 -14.04
N TRP A 259 2.19 7.51 -15.27
CA TRP A 259 1.79 8.55 -16.22
C TRP A 259 0.34 8.35 -16.61
N GLN A 260 -0.35 9.45 -16.84
CA GLN A 260 -1.66 9.39 -17.45
C GLN A 260 -1.54 8.80 -18.88
N PRO A 261 -2.29 7.76 -19.23
CA PRO A 261 -2.28 7.21 -20.59
C PRO A 261 -2.62 8.29 -21.62
N LYS A 262 -2.07 8.17 -22.82
CA LYS A 262 -2.46 9.07 -23.92
C LYS A 262 -3.95 8.87 -24.21
N GLY A 263 -4.71 9.96 -24.04
CA GLY A 263 -6.12 9.99 -24.39
C GLY A 263 -6.37 10.10 -25.90
N MET A 264 -7.63 10.26 -26.26
CA MET A 264 -8.00 10.59 -27.65
C MET A 264 -7.38 11.93 -28.04
N LYS A 265 -7.00 12.03 -29.32
CA LYS A 265 -6.55 13.32 -29.87
C LYS A 265 -7.73 14.27 -29.90
N MET A 266 -7.60 15.39 -29.20
CA MET A 266 -8.60 16.46 -29.19
C MET A 266 -8.25 17.50 -30.26
N LEU A 267 -9.22 18.30 -30.64
CA LEU A 267 -9.00 19.49 -31.47
C LEU A 267 -8.20 20.53 -30.68
N ASN A 268 -7.32 21.24 -31.36
CA ASN A 268 -6.72 22.45 -30.79
C ASN A 268 -7.71 23.63 -30.84
N GLY A 269 -7.34 24.79 -30.31
CA GLY A 269 -8.23 25.96 -30.22
C GLY A 269 -8.69 26.47 -31.60
N ASP A 270 -7.80 26.46 -32.59
CA ASP A 270 -8.11 26.94 -33.93
C ASP A 270 -9.04 25.96 -34.65
N GLU A 271 -8.73 24.66 -34.62
CA GLU A 271 -9.56 23.58 -35.20
C GLU A 271 -10.96 23.58 -34.55
N TYR A 272 -11.03 23.70 -33.24
CA TYR A 272 -12.28 23.79 -32.49
C TYR A 272 -13.14 25.00 -32.88
N THR A 273 -12.50 26.16 -32.98
CA THR A 273 -13.18 27.41 -33.35
C THR A 273 -13.72 27.32 -34.79
N MET A 274 -12.95 26.75 -35.70
CA MET A 274 -13.39 26.52 -37.08
C MET A 274 -14.57 25.55 -37.14
N MET A 275 -14.47 24.43 -36.45
CA MET A 275 -15.55 23.44 -36.37
C MET A 275 -16.85 24.04 -35.83
N LEU A 276 -16.76 24.83 -34.74
CA LEU A 276 -17.95 25.47 -34.18
C LEU A 276 -18.59 26.50 -35.13
N LYS A 277 -17.77 27.30 -35.83
CA LYS A 277 -18.30 28.24 -36.83
C LYS A 277 -19.08 27.51 -37.92
N GLU A 278 -18.57 26.41 -38.43
CA GLU A 278 -19.26 25.57 -39.41
C GLU A 278 -20.52 24.91 -38.83
N ALA A 279 -20.44 24.41 -37.61
CA ALA A 279 -21.58 23.77 -36.93
C ALA A 279 -22.76 24.74 -36.70
N TYR A 280 -22.51 26.00 -36.44
CA TYR A 280 -23.54 27.02 -36.32
C TYR A 280 -24.04 27.55 -37.69
N PHE A 281 -23.15 27.61 -38.68
CA PHE A 281 -23.51 28.08 -40.04
C PHE A 281 -24.35 27.08 -40.78
N ASN A 282 -23.96 25.81 -40.81
CA ASN A 282 -24.56 24.78 -41.66
C ASN A 282 -26.08 24.60 -41.48
N PRO A 283 -26.63 24.53 -40.23
CA PRO A 283 -28.07 24.38 -40.05
C PRO A 283 -28.89 25.59 -40.45
N SER A 284 -28.37 26.79 -40.26
CA SER A 284 -29.09 28.05 -40.40
C SER A 284 -28.79 28.81 -41.69
N GLN A 285 -27.68 28.45 -42.37
CA GLN A 285 -27.12 29.17 -43.51
C GLN A 285 -26.94 30.68 -43.19
N SER A 286 -26.76 31.01 -41.91
CA SER A 286 -26.57 32.36 -41.43
C SER A 286 -25.30 32.46 -40.57
N ASN A 287 -24.65 33.61 -40.57
CA ASN A 287 -23.41 33.81 -39.85
C ASN A 287 -23.66 34.11 -38.33
N ILE A 288 -24.41 33.27 -37.65
CA ILE A 288 -24.70 33.40 -36.23
C ILE A 288 -23.41 33.34 -35.40
N ALA A 289 -22.41 32.55 -35.86
CA ALA A 289 -21.14 32.43 -35.16
C ALA A 289 -20.40 33.76 -34.99
N SER A 290 -20.66 34.76 -35.79
CA SER A 290 -20.09 36.13 -35.63
C SER A 290 -20.53 36.82 -34.34
N ASN A 291 -21.67 36.40 -33.78
CA ASN A 291 -22.22 36.94 -32.54
C ASN A 291 -21.66 36.23 -31.28
N ILE A 292 -20.96 35.11 -31.47
CA ILE A 292 -20.37 34.33 -30.38
C ILE A 292 -18.94 34.81 -30.19
N VAL A 293 -18.73 35.68 -29.24
CA VAL A 293 -17.45 36.39 -29.03
C VAL A 293 -16.30 35.47 -28.66
N GLU A 294 -16.62 34.32 -28.05
CA GLU A 294 -15.65 33.29 -27.64
C GLU A 294 -15.03 32.54 -28.82
N ILE A 295 -15.64 32.61 -30.02
CA ILE A 295 -15.14 31.94 -31.22
C ILE A 295 -14.93 32.91 -32.41
N SER A 296 -15.31 34.17 -32.26
CA SER A 296 -15.25 35.14 -33.39
C SER A 296 -13.86 35.80 -33.55
N TYR A 297 -12.99 35.73 -32.57
CA TYR A 297 -11.64 36.31 -32.55
C TYR A 297 -11.59 37.80 -32.92
N ASP A 298 -12.52 38.57 -32.41
CA ASP A 298 -12.60 40.01 -32.66
C ASP A 298 -11.58 40.79 -31.79
N ARG A 299 -10.57 41.39 -32.42
CA ARG A 299 -9.57 42.25 -31.75
C ARG A 299 -10.14 43.51 -31.15
N ASN A 300 -11.32 43.96 -31.62
CA ASN A 300 -12.00 45.14 -31.03
C ASN A 300 -12.64 44.80 -29.69
N ARG A 301 -12.65 43.50 -29.30
CA ARG A 301 -13.08 43.01 -28.00
C ARG A 301 -11.88 42.39 -27.27
N PRO A 302 -10.95 43.23 -26.78
CA PRO A 302 -9.65 42.76 -26.30
C PRO A 302 -9.74 41.71 -25.18
N MET A 303 -10.73 41.84 -24.28
CA MET A 303 -10.95 40.87 -23.21
C MET A 303 -11.23 39.45 -23.77
N TYR A 304 -12.10 39.33 -24.76
CA TYR A 304 -12.42 38.04 -25.36
C TYR A 304 -11.29 37.51 -26.21
N PHE A 305 -10.70 38.38 -27.06
CA PHE A 305 -9.58 38.00 -27.91
C PHE A 305 -8.40 37.45 -27.09
N GLY A 306 -7.99 38.10 -26.01
CA GLY A 306 -6.88 37.67 -25.17
C GLY A 306 -7.11 36.33 -24.46
N ASN A 307 -8.37 36.05 -24.14
CA ASN A 307 -8.74 34.87 -23.33
C ASN A 307 -9.27 33.68 -24.13
N PHE A 308 -9.73 33.89 -25.37
CA PHE A 308 -10.29 32.81 -26.20
C PHE A 308 -9.51 32.55 -27.50
N ASN A 309 -8.36 33.14 -27.66
CA ASN A 309 -7.47 32.93 -28.81
C ASN A 309 -6.21 32.15 -28.39
N LYS A 310 -6.41 30.96 -27.78
CA LYS A 310 -5.37 30.08 -27.27
C LYS A 310 -5.49 28.69 -27.88
N ASN A 311 -4.45 27.89 -27.69
CA ASN A 311 -4.41 26.46 -27.99
C ASN A 311 -4.04 25.73 -26.70
N THR A 312 -4.99 25.62 -25.77
CA THR A 312 -4.78 25.02 -24.44
C THR A 312 -5.01 23.51 -24.52
N ASP A 313 -4.00 22.72 -24.20
CA ASP A 313 -4.18 21.30 -23.91
C ASP A 313 -4.58 21.13 -22.45
N TRP A 314 -5.88 21.16 -22.19
CA TRP A 314 -6.43 21.07 -20.85
C TRP A 314 -6.05 19.78 -20.12
N ARG A 315 -5.83 18.70 -20.88
CA ARG A 315 -5.39 17.45 -20.28
C ARG A 315 -3.98 17.58 -19.72
N ASP A 316 -3.05 18.17 -20.47
CA ASP A 316 -1.67 18.40 -20.00
C ASP A 316 -1.65 19.35 -18.79
N GLU A 317 -2.52 20.37 -18.77
CA GLU A 317 -2.62 21.34 -17.68
C GLU A 317 -3.11 20.73 -16.35
N VAL A 318 -3.87 19.61 -16.40
CA VAL A 318 -4.41 18.95 -15.19
C VAL A 318 -3.72 17.64 -14.86
N THR A 319 -2.75 17.20 -15.68
CA THR A 319 -2.01 15.97 -15.42
C THR A 319 -0.59 16.24 -14.96
N GLN A 320 -0.04 15.28 -14.23
CA GLN A 320 1.32 15.30 -13.73
C GLN A 320 1.92 13.91 -13.69
N PHE A 321 3.21 13.80 -13.47
CA PHE A 321 3.84 12.53 -13.15
C PHE A 321 3.46 12.12 -11.72
N GLY A 322 2.74 11.00 -11.60
CA GLY A 322 2.40 10.41 -10.32
C GLY A 322 3.60 9.66 -9.73
N GLN A 323 3.79 9.78 -8.42
CA GLN A 323 4.91 9.18 -7.70
C GLN A 323 4.40 8.45 -6.47
N THR A 324 4.93 7.25 -6.23
CA THR A 324 4.65 6.49 -5.03
C THR A 324 5.96 6.18 -4.32
N HIS A 325 6.04 6.56 -3.05
CA HIS A 325 7.15 6.28 -2.15
C HIS A 325 6.66 5.38 -1.03
N ASN A 326 7.17 4.16 -0.96
CA ASN A 326 6.85 3.19 0.08
C ASN A 326 8.08 2.96 0.95
N TYR A 327 7.95 3.23 2.25
CA TYR A 327 8.96 2.98 3.27
C TYR A 327 8.44 1.89 4.20
N ASN A 328 9.21 0.85 4.42
CA ASN A 328 8.80 -0.23 5.30
C ASN A 328 9.96 -0.68 6.19
N VAL A 329 9.69 -0.82 7.48
CA VAL A 329 10.62 -1.32 8.50
C VAL A 329 9.99 -2.51 9.19
N VAL A 330 10.73 -3.60 9.30
CA VAL A 330 10.28 -4.81 9.96
C VAL A 330 11.32 -5.26 10.97
N LEU A 331 10.91 -5.40 12.21
CA LEU A 331 11.67 -6.04 13.28
C LEU A 331 11.04 -7.41 13.55
N SER A 332 11.79 -8.48 13.37
CA SER A 332 11.30 -9.83 13.63
C SER A 332 12.34 -10.70 14.29
N GLY A 333 11.91 -11.68 15.09
CA GLY A 333 12.80 -12.59 15.78
C GLY A 333 12.08 -13.36 16.88
N GLY A 334 12.83 -14.05 17.68
CA GLY A 334 12.30 -14.74 18.86
C GLY A 334 13.06 -15.99 19.26
N GLY A 335 12.79 -16.43 20.48
CA GLY A 335 13.30 -17.66 21.05
C GLY A 335 12.30 -18.81 21.01
N GLU A 336 12.51 -19.77 21.91
CA GLU A 336 11.59 -20.92 22.05
C GLU A 336 10.25 -20.53 22.66
N LYS A 337 10.25 -19.53 23.57
CA LYS A 337 9.05 -19.12 24.31
C LYS A 337 8.30 -17.95 23.69
N ALA A 338 8.99 -17.08 22.97
CA ALA A 338 8.37 -15.89 22.39
C ALA A 338 8.90 -15.65 20.99
N GLN A 339 8.00 -15.39 20.05
CA GLN A 339 8.31 -15.00 18.69
C GLN A 339 7.51 -13.73 18.37
N PHE A 340 8.17 -12.77 17.77
CA PHE A 340 7.55 -11.48 17.50
C PHE A 340 7.89 -10.98 16.09
N ARG A 341 6.97 -10.20 15.55
CA ARG A 341 7.15 -9.39 14.34
C ARG A 341 6.47 -8.04 14.58
N ILE A 342 7.20 -6.99 14.35
CA ILE A 342 6.71 -5.61 14.40
C ILE A 342 7.05 -5.00 13.05
N SER A 343 6.06 -4.50 12.36
CA SER A 343 6.22 -3.78 11.09
C SER A 343 5.68 -2.36 11.22
N GLY A 344 6.29 -1.44 10.49
CA GLY A 344 5.82 -0.08 10.32
C GLY A 344 6.05 0.34 8.89
N SER A 345 5.04 0.91 8.24
CA SER A 345 5.15 1.42 6.88
C SER A 345 4.58 2.82 6.76
N TYR A 346 5.15 3.56 5.84
CA TYR A 346 4.63 4.84 5.38
C TYR A 346 4.62 4.85 3.85
N ASP A 347 3.45 5.09 3.29
CA ASP A 347 3.23 5.21 1.86
C ASP A 347 2.80 6.64 1.57
N HIS A 348 3.51 7.28 0.66
CA HIS A 348 3.15 8.58 0.10
C HIS A 348 2.98 8.44 -1.40
N GLU A 349 1.79 8.74 -1.87
CA GLU A 349 1.43 8.64 -3.28
C GLU A 349 0.85 9.95 -3.79
N THR A 350 1.33 10.41 -4.94
CA THR A 350 0.74 11.53 -5.69
C THR A 350 0.09 10.99 -6.95
N GLY A 351 -1.13 11.44 -7.24
CA GLY A 351 -1.87 11.01 -8.42
C GLY A 351 -1.32 11.57 -9.73
N THR A 352 -1.75 10.98 -10.83
CA THR A 352 -1.48 11.51 -12.18
C THR A 352 -2.32 12.74 -12.51
N ILE A 353 -3.33 13.06 -11.70
CA ILE A 353 -4.07 14.33 -11.73
C ILE A 353 -3.50 15.25 -10.65
N ILE A 354 -3.36 16.53 -10.99
CA ILE A 354 -2.83 17.52 -10.05
C ILE A 354 -3.63 17.57 -8.75
N LYS A 355 -2.93 17.83 -7.61
CA LYS A 355 -3.49 17.98 -6.24
C LYS A 355 -4.07 16.72 -5.60
N GLN A 356 -4.03 15.58 -6.26
CA GLN A 356 -4.35 14.31 -5.61
C GLN A 356 -3.13 13.80 -4.84
N ALA A 357 -3.35 13.35 -3.62
CA ALA A 357 -2.33 12.72 -2.78
C ALA A 357 -2.96 11.75 -1.78
N LEU A 358 -2.28 10.65 -1.51
CA LEU A 358 -2.64 9.63 -0.53
C LEU A 358 -1.46 9.40 0.40
N ASP A 359 -1.68 9.61 1.70
CA ASP A 359 -0.74 9.25 2.76
C ASP A 359 -1.32 8.10 3.55
N ARG A 360 -0.56 7.02 3.70
CA ARG A 360 -0.93 5.89 4.54
C ARG A 360 0.20 5.57 5.51
N PHE A 361 -0.11 5.55 6.77
CA PHE A 361 0.76 5.02 7.81
C PHE A 361 0.13 3.76 8.40
N SER A 362 0.88 2.67 8.44
CA SER A 362 0.43 1.45 9.09
C SER A 362 1.50 0.86 9.99
N THR A 363 1.06 0.27 11.10
CA THR A 363 1.91 -0.53 11.98
C THR A 363 1.18 -1.79 12.38
N ARG A 364 1.93 -2.88 12.45
CA ARG A 364 1.41 -4.17 12.89
C ARG A 364 2.38 -4.80 13.87
N MET A 365 1.84 -5.35 14.96
CA MET A 365 2.57 -6.09 15.97
C MET A 365 1.96 -7.47 16.10
N ALA A 366 2.73 -8.52 15.87
CA ALA A 366 2.35 -9.90 16.07
C ALA A 366 3.28 -10.54 17.11
N LEU A 367 2.70 -11.10 18.15
CA LEU A 367 3.41 -11.78 19.23
C LEU A 367 2.79 -13.18 19.40
N ASP A 368 3.63 -14.21 19.33
CA ASP A 368 3.30 -15.56 19.73
C ASP A 368 4.09 -15.93 20.98
N TYR A 369 3.41 -16.22 22.08
CA TYR A 369 4.02 -16.57 23.35
C TYR A 369 3.60 -17.97 23.78
N TYR A 370 4.57 -18.85 23.91
CA TYR A 370 4.39 -20.24 24.35
C TYR A 370 4.55 -20.30 25.86
N VAL A 371 3.42 -20.21 26.58
CA VAL A 371 3.38 -20.29 28.04
C VAL A 371 3.89 -21.65 28.52
N SER A 372 3.49 -22.72 27.80
CA SER A 372 3.93 -24.10 27.99
C SER A 372 3.82 -24.85 26.66
N ASP A 373 4.24 -26.13 26.63
CA ASP A 373 4.06 -26.99 25.45
C ASP A 373 2.58 -27.20 25.03
N ARG A 374 1.66 -26.86 25.93
CA ARG A 374 0.22 -26.98 25.72
C ARG A 374 -0.52 -25.68 25.53
N ILE A 375 0.05 -24.57 25.98
CA ILE A 375 -0.62 -23.27 25.99
C ILE A 375 0.16 -22.30 25.12
N LYS A 376 -0.49 -21.81 24.07
CA LYS A 376 0.01 -20.74 23.23
C LYS A 376 -0.92 -19.52 23.36
N PHE A 377 -0.35 -18.37 23.63
CA PHE A 377 -1.01 -17.07 23.55
C PHE A 377 -0.52 -16.34 22.32
N SER A 378 -1.42 -15.82 21.50
CA SER A 378 -1.11 -15.03 20.32
C SER A 378 -1.80 -13.68 20.43
N SER A 379 -1.08 -12.62 20.13
CA SER A 379 -1.62 -11.26 20.05
C SER A 379 -1.25 -10.64 18.71
N ASN A 380 -2.24 -10.08 18.02
CA ASN A 380 -2.05 -9.24 16.86
C ASN A 380 -2.65 -7.87 17.16
N PHE A 381 -1.94 -6.84 16.78
CA PHE A 381 -2.41 -5.47 16.87
C PHE A 381 -2.05 -4.78 15.58
N SER A 382 -3.02 -4.18 14.91
CA SER A 382 -2.76 -3.34 13.76
C SER A 382 -3.39 -1.96 13.95
N LEU A 383 -2.70 -0.95 13.46
CA LEU A 383 -3.17 0.42 13.38
C LEU A 383 -2.85 0.93 11.99
N THR A 384 -3.86 1.46 11.31
CA THR A 384 -3.72 2.09 10.00
C THR A 384 -4.37 3.47 10.04
N TYR A 385 -3.61 4.45 9.61
CA TYR A 385 -4.09 5.80 9.35
C TYR A 385 -3.93 6.09 7.88
N THR A 386 -5.01 6.52 7.24
CA THR A 386 -5.01 6.93 5.83
C THR A 386 -5.55 8.35 5.72
N ASN A 387 -4.89 9.15 4.89
CA ASN A 387 -5.31 10.50 4.58
C ASN A 387 -5.31 10.66 3.06
N ASN A 388 -6.49 10.62 2.47
CA ASN A 388 -6.68 10.71 1.02
C ASN A 388 -7.19 12.10 0.66
N LYS A 389 -6.41 12.82 -0.13
CA LYS A 389 -6.80 14.10 -0.71
C LYS A 389 -7.17 13.89 -2.17
N LYS A 390 -8.45 14.05 -2.45
CA LYS A 390 -9.05 13.89 -3.79
C LYS A 390 -9.40 15.26 -4.38
N ASN A 391 -9.58 15.31 -5.67
CA ASN A 391 -10.25 16.44 -6.31
C ASN A 391 -11.74 16.45 -5.93
N TYR A 392 -12.34 17.61 -5.84
CA TYR A 392 -13.77 17.75 -5.48
C TYR A 392 -14.69 17.17 -6.55
N THR A 393 -14.31 17.27 -7.83
CA THR A 393 -15.07 16.77 -8.98
C THR A 393 -14.14 16.08 -9.97
N GLY A 394 -14.67 15.39 -10.97
CA GLY A 394 -13.95 14.74 -12.06
C GLY A 394 -13.15 15.74 -12.90
N ILE A 395 -11.92 16.06 -12.51
CA ILE A 395 -11.08 17.08 -13.16
C ILE A 395 -10.73 16.67 -14.59
N LEU A 396 -10.40 15.39 -14.81
CA LEU A 396 -10.03 14.90 -16.15
C LEU A 396 -11.23 14.98 -17.12
N GLU A 397 -12.42 14.62 -16.65
CA GLU A 397 -13.66 14.75 -17.44
C GLU A 397 -13.92 16.21 -17.83
N ARG A 398 -13.74 17.14 -16.87
CA ARG A 398 -13.86 18.58 -17.14
C ARG A 398 -12.82 19.08 -18.13
N ALA A 399 -11.58 18.57 -18.05
CA ALA A 399 -10.53 18.91 -19.01
C ALA A 399 -10.88 18.48 -20.45
N TYR A 400 -11.48 17.30 -20.63
CA TYR A 400 -11.95 16.85 -21.93
C TYR A 400 -13.14 17.66 -22.47
N LYS A 401 -13.95 18.25 -21.60
CA LYS A 401 -15.09 19.10 -21.95
C LYS A 401 -14.75 20.58 -22.09
N ALA A 402 -13.56 20.99 -21.63
CA ALA A 402 -13.16 22.39 -21.66
C ALA A 402 -12.82 22.86 -23.08
N MET A 403 -13.13 24.12 -23.37
CA MET A 403 -12.86 24.73 -24.68
C MET A 403 -11.34 24.87 -24.89
N PRO A 404 -10.73 24.27 -25.92
CA PRO A 404 -9.29 24.36 -26.14
C PRO A 404 -8.81 25.72 -26.58
N ASN A 405 -9.69 26.62 -27.04
CA ASN A 405 -9.35 28.00 -27.35
C ASN A 405 -9.38 28.94 -26.11
N MET A 406 -9.83 28.45 -24.95
CA MET A 406 -9.88 29.21 -23.71
C MET A 406 -8.51 29.18 -22.97
N SER A 407 -8.13 30.29 -22.36
CA SER A 407 -6.91 30.39 -21.56
C SER A 407 -7.08 29.83 -20.14
N VAL A 408 -6.00 29.33 -19.54
CA VAL A 408 -5.97 28.89 -18.15
C VAL A 408 -6.06 30.09 -17.20
N TYR A 409 -5.29 31.12 -17.49
CA TYR A 409 -5.23 32.36 -16.72
C TYR A 409 -5.91 33.49 -17.45
N ARG A 410 -6.39 34.48 -16.68
CA ARG A 410 -7.00 35.70 -17.21
C ARG A 410 -5.93 36.59 -17.85
N TYR A 411 -6.22 37.04 -19.06
CA TYR A 411 -5.43 38.03 -19.75
C TYR A 411 -6.21 39.36 -19.82
N GLU A 412 -5.55 40.45 -19.50
CA GLU A 412 -6.04 41.81 -19.65
C GLU A 412 -5.25 42.53 -20.72
N TYR A 413 -5.90 43.52 -21.38
CA TYR A 413 -5.28 44.32 -22.39
C TYR A 413 -4.81 45.62 -21.81
N ASP A 414 -3.53 45.88 -21.92
CA ASP A 414 -2.94 47.19 -21.56
C ASP A 414 -3.03 48.15 -22.75
N THR A 415 -3.74 49.27 -22.59
CA THR A 415 -3.93 50.28 -23.62
C THR A 415 -2.68 51.10 -23.89
N GLU A 416 -1.76 51.19 -22.92
CA GLU A 416 -0.51 51.94 -23.07
C GLU A 416 0.50 51.13 -23.87
N THR A 417 0.75 49.91 -23.50
CA THR A 417 1.68 49.02 -24.21
C THR A 417 1.06 48.38 -25.46
N ARG A 418 -0.26 48.39 -25.60
CA ARG A 418 -1.05 47.73 -26.64
C ARG A 418 -0.83 46.22 -26.72
N ASP A 419 -0.60 45.61 -25.57
CA ASP A 419 -0.32 44.18 -25.48
C ASP A 419 -1.17 43.54 -24.38
N TYR A 420 -1.20 42.19 -24.37
CA TYR A 420 -1.91 41.38 -23.37
C TYR A 420 -0.95 40.92 -22.29
N TYR A 421 -1.31 41.11 -21.04
CA TYR A 421 -0.56 40.57 -19.92
C TYR A 421 -1.37 39.55 -19.11
N ASN A 422 -0.67 38.56 -18.56
CA ASN A 422 -1.26 37.55 -17.70
C ASN A 422 -1.43 38.09 -16.27
N THR A 423 -2.64 38.07 -15.76
CA THR A 423 -2.95 38.54 -14.39
C THR A 423 -2.59 37.50 -13.31
N HIS A 424 -2.21 36.27 -13.70
CA HIS A 424 -2.01 35.11 -12.80
C HIS A 424 -3.27 34.70 -12.02
N GLU A 425 -4.42 35.29 -12.31
CA GLU A 425 -5.71 34.81 -11.84
C GLU A 425 -6.27 33.78 -12.81
N TYR A 426 -6.96 32.76 -12.29
CA TYR A 426 -7.61 31.79 -13.17
C TYR A 426 -8.72 32.42 -13.98
N PHE A 427 -8.69 32.15 -15.29
CA PHE A 427 -9.75 32.65 -16.15
C PHE A 427 -11.06 31.92 -15.85
N LYS A 428 -12.11 32.70 -15.67
CA LYS A 428 -13.51 32.23 -15.55
C LYS A 428 -14.23 32.60 -16.82
N MET A 429 -14.95 31.66 -17.37
CA MET A 429 -15.67 31.89 -18.64
C MET A 429 -16.64 33.08 -18.56
N PHE A 430 -17.22 33.28 -17.37
CA PHE A 430 -17.95 34.51 -17.03
C PHE A 430 -17.31 35.10 -15.78
N PRO A 431 -16.77 36.29 -15.83
CA PRO A 431 -16.42 37.02 -14.62
C PRO A 431 -17.69 37.13 -13.79
N ALA A 432 -17.55 36.91 -12.46
CA ALA A 432 -18.65 37.20 -11.54
C ALA A 432 -19.20 38.58 -11.91
N ALA A 433 -20.50 38.69 -12.07
CA ALA A 433 -21.12 39.94 -12.45
C ALA A 433 -20.71 41.02 -11.42
N ASP A 434 -19.67 41.77 -11.76
CA ASP A 434 -19.54 43.09 -11.20
C ASP A 434 -20.74 43.82 -11.77
N GLY A 435 -21.84 43.88 -11.00
CA GLY A 435 -23.11 44.57 -11.16
C GLY A 435 -23.49 45.35 -12.41
N ALA A 436 -22.63 45.48 -13.41
CA ALA A 436 -22.73 46.39 -14.53
C ALA A 436 -22.54 45.76 -15.91
N GLY A 437 -22.86 44.48 -16.12
CA GLY A 437 -23.17 44.21 -17.50
C GLY A 437 -22.34 43.24 -18.30
N ALA A 438 -21.70 42.24 -17.69
CA ALA A 438 -21.05 41.14 -18.44
C ALA A 438 -22.09 40.19 -19.10
N VAL A 439 -23.35 40.33 -18.81
CA VAL A 439 -24.47 39.56 -19.43
C VAL A 439 -25.08 40.29 -20.65
N ARG A 440 -24.48 41.36 -21.10
CA ARG A 440 -25.12 42.18 -22.16
C ARG A 440 -25.10 41.58 -23.54
N ASP A 441 -24.17 40.68 -23.83
CA ASP A 441 -24.18 39.96 -25.08
C ASP A 441 -24.81 38.57 -24.90
N GLY A 442 -26.03 38.54 -24.40
CA GLY A 442 -26.79 37.36 -23.99
C GLY A 442 -26.92 36.19 -24.98
N LEU A 443 -26.35 36.33 -26.15
CA LEU A 443 -26.24 35.28 -27.16
C LEU A 443 -25.11 34.29 -26.83
N SER A 444 -23.99 34.77 -26.34
CA SER A 444 -22.83 33.95 -26.00
C SER A 444 -23.17 32.92 -24.89
N SER A 445 -23.74 33.41 -23.78
CA SER A 445 -24.16 32.54 -22.69
C SER A 445 -25.23 31.50 -23.06
N TYR A 446 -26.06 31.82 -24.05
CA TYR A 446 -27.05 30.88 -24.55
C TYR A 446 -26.45 29.72 -25.34
N TYR A 447 -25.51 30.01 -26.25
CA TYR A 447 -24.91 28.99 -27.13
C TYR A 447 -23.86 28.14 -26.42
N LEU A 448 -23.17 28.68 -25.43
CA LEU A 448 -22.07 28.00 -24.71
C LEU A 448 -22.41 27.67 -23.25
N ARG A 449 -23.70 27.59 -22.93
CA ARG A 449 -24.21 27.37 -21.58
C ARG A 449 -23.58 26.16 -20.86
N ASP A 450 -23.38 25.06 -21.60
CA ASP A 450 -22.81 23.85 -21.01
C ASP A 450 -21.32 24.03 -20.66
N MET A 451 -20.62 24.88 -21.40
CA MET A 451 -19.22 25.21 -21.13
C MET A 451 -19.07 26.08 -19.88
N VAL A 452 -20.06 26.96 -19.60
CA VAL A 452 -20.11 27.77 -18.38
C VAL A 452 -20.13 26.87 -17.15
N SER A 453 -20.95 25.84 -17.16
CA SER A 453 -21.10 24.90 -16.03
C SER A 453 -19.85 24.03 -15.84
N ASN A 454 -19.07 23.81 -16.89
CA ASN A 454 -17.84 23.02 -16.81
C ASN A 454 -16.75 23.73 -15.99
N GLY A 455 -16.66 25.06 -16.09
CA GLY A 455 -15.68 25.88 -15.40
C GLY A 455 -14.24 25.66 -15.91
N ASN A 456 -13.29 26.22 -15.19
CA ASN A 456 -11.85 26.06 -15.46
C ASN A 456 -11.30 24.87 -14.66
N PRO A 457 -10.89 23.76 -15.30
CA PRO A 457 -10.46 22.55 -14.60
C PRO A 457 -9.27 22.77 -13.67
N VAL A 458 -8.29 23.61 -14.09
CA VAL A 458 -7.09 23.91 -13.31
C VAL A 458 -7.46 24.74 -12.06
N ALA A 459 -8.33 25.72 -12.23
CA ALA A 459 -8.83 26.53 -11.10
C ALA A 459 -9.55 25.66 -10.08
N ILE A 460 -10.40 24.74 -10.56
CA ILE A 460 -11.17 23.82 -9.68
C ILE A 460 -10.20 22.89 -8.95
N ALA A 461 -9.23 22.29 -9.64
CA ALA A 461 -8.25 21.39 -9.03
C ALA A 461 -7.40 22.08 -7.95
N ASN A 462 -7.04 23.36 -8.15
CA ASN A 462 -6.22 24.11 -7.21
C ASN A 462 -7.04 24.74 -6.07
N GLY A 463 -8.28 25.11 -6.32
CA GLY A 463 -9.13 25.84 -5.38
C GLY A 463 -10.05 24.96 -4.54
N SER A 464 -10.35 23.76 -4.98
CA SER A 464 -11.27 22.85 -4.27
C SER A 464 -10.58 21.54 -3.88
N TRP A 465 -11.13 20.84 -2.90
CA TRP A 465 -10.61 19.54 -2.47
C TRP A 465 -11.63 18.75 -1.66
N VAL A 466 -11.48 17.44 -1.66
CA VAL A 466 -12.09 16.52 -0.72
C VAL A 466 -10.98 15.82 0.04
N LYS A 467 -11.06 15.77 1.35
CA LYS A 467 -10.12 15.11 2.23
C LYS A 467 -10.85 14.05 3.05
N GLU A 468 -10.43 12.81 2.86
CA GLU A 468 -10.92 11.67 3.60
C GLU A 468 -9.82 11.15 4.51
N SER A 469 -10.09 11.10 5.82
CA SER A 469 -9.14 10.62 6.81
C SER A 469 -9.74 9.46 7.58
N THR A 470 -9.04 8.32 7.58
CA THR A 470 -9.51 7.08 8.17
C THR A 470 -8.52 6.57 9.21
N TYR A 471 -9.03 6.18 10.36
CA TYR A 471 -8.29 5.47 11.41
C TYR A 471 -8.91 4.10 11.60
N THR A 472 -8.08 3.07 11.57
CA THR A 472 -8.48 1.69 11.86
C THR A 472 -7.56 1.10 12.91
N ILE A 473 -8.12 0.51 13.96
CA ILE A 473 -7.38 -0.15 15.03
C ILE A 473 -8.00 -1.53 15.22
N ASP A 474 -7.20 -2.58 15.09
CA ASP A 474 -7.64 -3.98 15.12
C ASP A 474 -6.81 -4.80 16.12
N PRO A 475 -7.13 -4.79 17.43
CA PRO A 475 -6.56 -5.73 18.39
C PRO A 475 -7.23 -7.11 18.30
N GLN A 476 -6.40 -8.15 18.30
CA GLN A 476 -6.81 -9.55 18.32
C GLN A 476 -5.99 -10.29 19.37
N PHE A 477 -6.64 -11.06 20.21
CA PHE A 477 -6.02 -11.91 21.22
C PHE A 477 -6.55 -13.32 21.08
N GLN A 478 -5.67 -14.29 21.04
CA GLN A 478 -6.01 -15.69 20.86
C GLN A 478 -5.26 -16.53 21.90
N ILE A 479 -5.96 -17.48 22.49
CA ILE A 479 -5.38 -18.52 23.34
C ILE A 479 -5.68 -19.89 22.73
N GLU A 480 -4.64 -20.71 22.57
CA GLU A 480 -4.74 -22.08 22.11
C GLU A 480 -4.33 -23.01 23.24
N TYR A 481 -5.17 -23.96 23.59
CA TYR A 481 -4.91 -24.99 24.58
C TYR A 481 -5.00 -26.37 23.98
N LYS A 482 -3.89 -27.14 24.06
CA LYS A 482 -3.81 -28.52 23.55
C LYS A 482 -4.19 -29.51 24.67
N PHE A 483 -5.40 -30.05 24.60
CA PHE A 483 -5.87 -31.04 25.56
C PHE A 483 -5.23 -32.42 25.33
N LEU A 484 -5.17 -32.86 24.06
CA LEU A 484 -4.69 -34.18 23.65
C LEU A 484 -3.79 -34.07 22.43
N GLY A 485 -2.76 -34.95 22.39
CA GLY A 485 -1.85 -35.09 21.25
C GLY A 485 -0.68 -34.08 21.27
N LYS A 486 0.44 -34.54 20.69
CA LYS A 486 1.56 -33.68 20.30
C LYS A 486 1.39 -33.28 18.83
N ASP A 487 2.11 -32.27 18.38
CA ASP A 487 1.93 -31.62 17.05
C ASP A 487 1.91 -32.56 15.85
N GLU A 488 2.46 -33.78 15.98
CA GLU A 488 2.51 -34.79 14.92
C GLU A 488 1.62 -36.02 15.19
N SER A 489 0.85 -36.04 16.29
CA SER A 489 0.01 -37.17 16.61
C SER A 489 -1.24 -37.24 15.74
N ALA A 490 -1.68 -38.45 15.41
CA ALA A 490 -2.89 -38.69 14.59
C ALA A 490 -4.18 -38.19 15.26
N THR A 491 -4.20 -38.13 16.60
CA THR A 491 -5.35 -37.65 17.38
C THR A 491 -4.93 -36.38 18.15
N GLN A 492 -5.60 -35.29 17.87
CA GLN A 492 -5.38 -34.00 18.54
C GLN A 492 -6.71 -33.42 18.98
N LEU A 493 -6.75 -32.83 20.18
CA LEU A 493 -7.87 -32.06 20.67
C LEU A 493 -7.34 -30.73 21.17
N ASN A 494 -7.64 -29.67 20.43
CA ASN A 494 -7.22 -28.31 20.72
C ASN A 494 -8.45 -27.44 20.98
N TYR A 495 -8.34 -26.56 21.95
CA TYR A 495 -9.30 -25.48 22.19
C TYR A 495 -8.65 -24.16 21.77
N THR A 496 -9.38 -23.35 21.02
CA THR A 496 -8.97 -22.01 20.63
C THR A 496 -10.04 -21.03 21.08
N GLY A 497 -9.65 -20.11 21.97
CA GLY A 497 -10.46 -18.96 22.35
C GLY A 497 -9.89 -17.71 21.72
N GLU A 498 -10.74 -16.84 21.18
CA GLU A 498 -10.34 -15.63 20.50
C GLU A 498 -11.20 -14.45 20.88
N VAL A 499 -10.58 -13.28 21.05
CA VAL A 499 -11.23 -11.99 21.21
C VAL A 499 -10.68 -11.06 20.14
N TYR A 500 -11.57 -10.56 19.29
CA TYR A 500 -11.29 -9.60 18.25
C TYR A 500 -12.14 -8.35 18.44
N MET A 501 -11.52 -7.19 18.29
CA MET A 501 -12.20 -5.90 18.30
C MET A 501 -11.72 -5.09 17.11
N LYS A 502 -12.57 -4.23 16.58
CA LYS A 502 -12.21 -3.28 15.53
C LYS A 502 -12.80 -1.92 15.86
N ALA A 503 -11.95 -0.90 15.86
CA ALA A 503 -12.36 0.49 15.93
C ALA A 503 -12.05 1.14 14.58
N TYR A 504 -13.07 1.76 14.00
CA TYR A 504 -12.99 2.42 12.69
C TYR A 504 -13.58 3.82 12.79
N THR A 505 -12.87 4.80 12.29
CA THR A 505 -13.36 6.17 12.19
C THR A 505 -13.01 6.71 10.81
N ASN A 506 -14.01 7.21 10.11
CA ASN A 506 -13.85 7.91 8.83
C ASN A 506 -14.34 9.35 8.98
N THR A 507 -13.54 10.30 8.50
CA THR A 507 -13.87 11.72 8.48
C THR A 507 -13.71 12.23 7.05
N ASN A 508 -14.82 12.69 6.46
CA ASN A 508 -14.82 13.27 5.13
C ASN A 508 -15.07 14.79 5.25
N LYS A 509 -14.20 15.59 4.60
CA LYS A 509 -14.28 17.05 4.54
C LYS A 509 -14.10 17.49 3.10
N GLY A 510 -15.02 18.31 2.61
CA GLY A 510 -14.93 18.92 1.28
C GLY A 510 -14.88 20.44 1.38
N TYR A 511 -14.19 21.05 0.44
CA TYR A 511 -14.16 22.49 0.28
C TYR A 511 -14.27 22.85 -1.20
N TYR A 512 -15.26 23.67 -1.51
CA TYR A 512 -15.49 24.22 -2.83
C TYR A 512 -15.84 25.71 -2.69
N PRO A 513 -14.93 26.64 -3.00
CA PRO A 513 -15.19 28.07 -2.82
C PRO A 513 -16.18 28.58 -3.87
N ALA A 514 -17.06 29.46 -3.46
CA ALA A 514 -18.03 30.12 -4.35
C ALA A 514 -17.36 30.85 -5.53
N SER A 515 -16.13 31.27 -5.35
CA SER A 515 -15.34 31.93 -6.40
C SER A 515 -15.03 31.04 -7.61
N LEU A 516 -15.17 29.72 -7.51
CA LEU A 516 -14.96 28.78 -8.63
C LEU A 516 -16.24 28.52 -9.43
N THR A 517 -17.40 28.88 -8.91
CA THR A 517 -18.65 28.77 -9.65
C THR A 517 -18.73 29.87 -10.69
N SER A 518 -18.87 29.50 -11.95
CA SER A 518 -19.01 30.44 -13.07
C SER A 518 -20.42 31.03 -13.23
N GLY A 519 -21.33 30.77 -12.33
CA GLY A 519 -22.67 31.31 -12.34
C GLY A 519 -23.29 31.26 -10.98
N HIS A 520 -24.02 32.30 -10.64
CA HIS A 520 -24.88 32.29 -9.48
C HIS A 520 -25.95 31.22 -9.67
N ARG A 521 -25.80 30.06 -9.04
CA ARG A 521 -26.97 29.27 -8.73
C ARG A 521 -27.72 29.97 -7.61
N TYR A 522 -28.51 30.92 -8.00
CA TYR A 522 -29.67 31.29 -7.16
C TYR A 522 -30.71 30.22 -7.41
N ASP A 523 -30.69 29.16 -6.64
CA ASP A 523 -31.90 28.45 -6.39
C ASP A 523 -32.85 29.43 -5.66
N SER A 524 -34.09 29.43 -6.08
CA SER A 524 -35.17 30.30 -5.58
C SER A 524 -35.49 30.08 -4.08
N GLY A 525 -34.53 29.76 -3.25
CA GLY A 525 -34.72 29.42 -1.85
C GLY A 525 -33.53 29.47 -0.93
N GLY A 526 -32.30 29.79 -1.36
CA GLY A 526 -31.20 29.83 -0.40
C GLY A 526 -29.82 29.74 -1.01
N ILE A 527 -28.86 30.20 -0.26
CA ILE A 527 -27.44 30.02 -0.50
C ILE A 527 -27.15 28.54 -0.26
N ASN A 528 -26.93 27.75 -1.30
CA ASN A 528 -26.27 26.46 -1.17
C ASN A 528 -24.78 26.72 -1.05
N ILE A 529 -24.28 26.56 0.16
CA ILE A 529 -22.87 26.58 0.53
C ILE A 529 -22.19 25.29 0.04
#